data_246061cf8916fc2e4d2cd896b772fbb3
#
_entry.id   246061cf8916fc2e4d2cd896b772fbb3
#
_cell.length_a   1.000
_cell.length_b   1.000
_cell.length_c   1.000
_cell.angle_alpha   90.00
_cell.angle_beta   90.00
_cell.angle_gamma   90.00
#
_symmetry.space_group_name_H-M   'P 1'
#
loop_
_entity.id
_entity.type
_entity.pdbx_description
1 polymer ?
#
loop_
_entity_poly.entity_id
_entity_poly.type
_entity_poly.pdbx_seq_one_letter_code
_entity_poly.pdbx_strand_id
1 'polypeptide(L)'
;TSMPHHLAPLGYRVGLAGKVHVKPRKAFPFEEVKGFDTNCVRNPTRPHRLEGLGEFIKRDQKKPFCLVVALVEPHIPWVMGDASQYPPGKLKLPPNIADTVRTRQDFAAYLAEITYMDGQVGEILRVLEESGKAKDTLVLFTSEQGSQFPGCKWTNWDTGVHTGLIARWPGRITAGRRTDAVVQYADILPTLLALAGGDVSGHSYDGRSFAEVLLGQEDKHRKYAYGLHNNIPEGPRYPVRTVTDGEWRYIRNLLPEEIYIEKHLMGMKGTGVLNNPYWATWVRDSWNNPHTYKVVRRYMRRPAEQLYHTAHDRYEMNNRAGDPDVAAIKARLSGGLDRWMKAQGDPGAPQDTHRAHQAAREGKHLYGVK
;
A
#
# COMPACT_ATOMS: atom_id res chain seq x y z
N THR A 1 -10.40 17.96 3.02
CA THR A 1 -10.53 17.62 4.46
C THR A 1 -9.85 16.29 4.74
N SER A 2 -9.28 16.12 5.93
CA SER A 2 -8.54 14.94 6.36
C SER A 2 -9.12 14.38 7.66
N MET A 3 -8.64 13.22 8.09
CA MET A 3 -9.11 12.54 9.31
C MET A 3 -9.29 13.47 10.53
N PRO A 4 -8.35 14.36 10.88
CA PRO A 4 -8.58 15.30 11.99
C PRO A 4 -9.78 16.23 11.80
N HIS A 5 -10.05 16.70 10.58
CA HIS A 5 -11.20 17.57 10.32
C HIS A 5 -12.55 16.89 10.56
N HIS A 6 -12.61 15.58 10.41
CA HIS A 6 -13.83 14.80 10.61
C HIS A 6 -14.01 14.29 12.03
N LEU A 7 -12.91 13.90 12.70
CA LEU A 7 -12.99 13.29 14.03
C LEU A 7 -12.90 14.31 15.17
N ALA A 8 -12.17 15.43 15.00
CA ALA A 8 -12.06 16.43 16.05
C ALA A 8 -13.42 17.09 16.43
N PRO A 9 -14.34 17.38 15.50
CA PRO A 9 -15.68 17.87 15.84
C PRO A 9 -16.50 16.90 16.71
N LEU A 10 -16.19 15.59 16.65
CA LEU A 10 -16.78 14.55 17.49
C LEU A 10 -16.09 14.43 18.86
N GLY A 11 -15.18 15.35 19.18
CA GLY A 11 -14.45 15.36 20.45
C GLY A 11 -13.17 14.52 20.49
N TYR A 12 -12.78 13.88 19.38
CA TYR A 12 -11.57 13.07 19.32
C TYR A 12 -10.30 13.94 19.31
N ARG A 13 -9.29 13.50 20.04
CA ARG A 13 -7.91 13.93 19.85
C ARG A 13 -7.33 13.09 18.72
N VAL A 14 -6.72 13.71 17.71
CA VAL A 14 -6.25 12.99 16.52
C VAL A 14 -4.75 13.20 16.35
N GLY A 15 -3.97 12.16 16.64
CA GLY A 15 -2.51 12.17 16.64
C GLY A 15 -1.89 11.37 15.51
N LEU A 16 -0.64 11.72 15.18
CA LEU A 16 0.21 11.00 14.24
C LEU A 16 1.61 10.85 14.84
N ALA A 17 2.05 9.60 14.99
CA ALA A 17 3.42 9.25 15.37
C ALA A 17 4.12 8.60 14.17
N GLY A 18 5.42 8.83 14.01
CA GLY A 18 6.24 8.20 12.97
C GLY A 18 6.24 8.93 11.63
N LYS A 19 6.30 8.18 10.55
CA LYS A 19 6.47 8.68 9.17
C LYS A 19 5.41 9.70 8.77
N VAL A 20 5.84 10.83 8.20
CA VAL A 20 4.94 11.91 7.76
C VAL A 20 5.21 12.27 6.30
N HIS A 21 4.28 11.94 5.42
CA HIS A 21 4.32 12.29 3.99
C HIS A 21 3.11 13.14 3.55
N VAL A 22 2.35 13.68 4.50
CA VAL A 22 1.17 14.52 4.22
C VAL A 22 1.47 16.00 4.40
N LYS A 23 1.12 16.83 3.42
CA LYS A 23 1.34 18.28 3.39
C LYS A 23 0.18 18.98 2.67
N PRO A 24 -0.08 20.27 2.93
CA PRO A 24 0.48 21.09 4.01
C PRO A 24 -0.13 20.75 5.38
N ARG A 25 0.53 21.15 6.48
CA ARG A 25 0.03 20.87 7.84
C ARG A 25 -1.39 21.39 8.09
N LYS A 26 -1.75 22.53 7.47
CA LYS A 26 -3.12 23.09 7.54
C LYS A 26 -4.19 22.12 7.01
N ALA A 27 -3.88 21.35 5.97
CA ALA A 27 -4.78 20.36 5.38
C ALA A 27 -4.79 19.04 6.17
N PHE A 28 -3.74 18.80 6.96
CA PHE A 28 -3.56 17.57 7.75
C PHE A 28 -3.13 17.95 9.19
N PRO A 29 -4.05 18.55 9.99
CA PRO A 29 -3.73 19.10 11.30
C PRO A 29 -3.66 18.02 12.39
N PHE A 30 -2.91 16.95 12.16
CA PHE A 30 -2.64 15.96 13.21
C PHE A 30 -1.82 16.57 14.33
N GLU A 31 -2.10 16.18 15.56
CA GLU A 31 -1.21 16.40 16.68
C GLU A 31 0.02 15.50 16.49
N GLU A 32 1.22 16.07 16.59
CA GLU A 32 2.46 15.32 16.52
C GLU A 32 2.66 14.53 17.82
N VAL A 33 2.81 13.20 17.69
CA VAL A 33 3.13 12.31 18.79
C VAL A 33 4.56 11.81 18.62
N LYS A 34 5.42 12.12 19.58
CA LYS A 34 6.85 11.78 19.53
C LYS A 34 7.09 10.30 19.82
N GLY A 35 8.23 9.79 19.35
CA GLY A 35 8.71 8.47 19.71
C GLY A 35 9.21 7.61 18.54
N PHE A 36 8.83 7.93 17.32
CA PHE A 36 9.25 7.21 16.11
C PHE A 36 9.86 8.17 15.09
N ASP A 37 10.73 7.66 14.21
CA ASP A 37 11.29 8.46 13.14
C ASP A 37 10.18 8.90 12.16
N THR A 38 10.25 10.18 11.77
CA THR A 38 9.29 10.80 10.84
C THR A 38 9.74 10.73 9.39
N ASN A 39 10.97 10.25 9.15
CA ASN A 39 11.62 10.24 7.85
C ASN A 39 12.02 8.82 7.45
N CYS A 40 11.37 8.28 6.41
CA CYS A 40 11.63 6.92 5.90
C CYS A 40 12.98 6.75 5.20
N VAL A 41 13.72 7.82 4.90
CA VAL A 41 15.08 7.72 4.31
C VAL A 41 16.19 7.68 5.35
N ARG A 42 15.85 7.76 6.64
CA ARG A 42 16.81 7.57 7.72
C ARG A 42 17.06 6.08 7.93
N ASN A 43 18.30 5.66 7.76
CA ASN A 43 18.73 4.27 7.92
C ASN A 43 20.12 4.18 8.57
N PRO A 44 20.27 3.42 9.64
CA PRO A 44 19.19 2.79 10.42
C PRO A 44 18.25 3.82 11.06
N THR A 45 17.01 3.41 11.37
CA THR A 45 16.11 4.23 12.19
C THR A 45 16.65 4.38 13.60
N ARG A 46 16.29 5.47 14.26
CA ARG A 46 16.62 5.65 15.67
C ARG A 46 15.84 4.66 16.53
N PRO A 47 16.40 4.25 17.69
CA PRO A 47 15.60 3.52 18.67
C PRO A 47 14.31 4.29 18.98
N HIS A 48 13.19 3.62 18.84
CA HIS A 48 11.89 4.23 19.12
C HIS A 48 11.66 4.35 20.64
N ARG A 49 10.76 5.26 21.02
CA ARG A 49 10.37 5.52 22.40
C ARG A 49 8.86 5.52 22.50
N LEU A 50 8.34 4.92 23.54
CA LEU A 50 6.90 4.67 23.70
C LEU A 50 6.22 5.68 24.62
N GLU A 51 6.99 6.52 25.34
CA GLU A 51 6.47 7.47 26.32
C GLU A 51 5.45 8.42 25.69
N GLY A 52 5.77 8.98 24.51
CA GLY A 52 4.87 9.90 23.81
C GLY A 52 3.54 9.28 23.42
N LEU A 53 3.52 7.97 23.07
CA LEU A 53 2.27 7.24 22.82
C LEU A 53 1.47 7.10 24.11
N GLY A 54 2.13 6.66 25.19
CA GLY A 54 1.50 6.49 26.49
C GLY A 54 0.92 7.80 27.01
N GLU A 55 1.66 8.91 26.92
CA GLU A 55 1.19 10.25 27.26
C GLU A 55 -0.02 10.66 26.43
N PHE A 56 0.04 10.48 25.11
CA PHE A 56 -1.08 10.81 24.23
C PHE A 56 -2.34 10.01 24.57
N ILE A 57 -2.23 8.71 24.82
CA ILE A 57 -3.38 7.84 25.12
C ILE A 57 -3.97 8.20 26.50
N LYS A 58 -3.12 8.45 27.53
CA LYS A 58 -3.54 8.62 28.92
C LYS A 58 -3.90 10.06 29.30
N ARG A 59 -3.45 11.06 28.54
CA ARG A 59 -3.53 12.49 28.88
C ARG A 59 -4.92 12.98 29.26
N ASP A 60 -5.96 12.48 28.59
CA ASP A 60 -7.34 12.86 28.87
C ASP A 60 -8.24 11.61 28.78
N GLN A 61 -8.65 11.14 29.96
CA GLN A 61 -9.46 9.92 30.07
C GLN A 61 -10.93 10.12 29.64
N LYS A 62 -11.39 11.38 29.54
CA LYS A 62 -12.76 11.72 29.16
C LYS A 62 -12.94 11.90 27.65
N LYS A 63 -11.86 12.19 26.93
CA LYS A 63 -11.89 12.40 25.47
C LYS A 63 -11.43 11.16 24.74
N PRO A 64 -12.17 10.72 23.70
CA PRO A 64 -11.70 9.67 22.82
C PRO A 64 -10.47 10.12 22.03
N PHE A 65 -9.75 9.15 21.46
CA PHE A 65 -8.60 9.44 20.62
C PHE A 65 -8.62 8.61 19.34
N CYS A 66 -7.99 9.14 18.30
CA CYS A 66 -7.56 8.45 17.11
C CYS A 66 -6.05 8.67 16.95
N LEU A 67 -5.28 7.60 17.00
CA LEU A 67 -3.83 7.66 16.89
C LEU A 67 -3.36 6.83 15.70
N VAL A 68 -2.71 7.49 14.73
CA VAL A 68 -2.03 6.83 13.64
C VAL A 68 -0.56 6.65 14.03
N VAL A 69 -0.08 5.40 14.01
CA VAL A 69 1.34 5.09 14.21
C VAL A 69 1.90 4.58 12.88
N ALA A 70 2.62 5.44 12.18
CA ALA A 70 3.16 5.16 10.85
C ALA A 70 4.63 4.73 10.99
N LEU A 71 4.86 3.43 11.11
CA LEU A 71 6.20 2.84 11.21
C LEU A 71 6.98 3.02 9.90
N VAL A 72 8.30 3.11 9.99
CA VAL A 72 9.18 3.24 8.81
C VAL A 72 9.41 1.87 8.19
N GLU A 73 9.66 0.87 9.02
CA GLU A 73 9.95 -0.49 8.57
C GLU A 73 8.72 -1.17 7.95
N PRO A 74 8.90 -2.01 6.95
CA PRO A 74 10.16 -2.44 6.31
C PRO A 74 10.50 -1.61 5.04
N HIS A 75 10.96 -0.38 5.21
CA HIS A 75 11.37 0.49 4.09
C HIS A 75 12.84 0.29 3.74
N ILE A 76 13.14 0.15 2.46
CA ILE A 76 14.54 0.01 1.98
C ILE A 76 15.42 1.23 2.34
N PRO A 77 16.75 1.08 2.62
CA PRO A 77 17.49 -0.19 2.70
C PRO A 77 17.18 -0.96 3.98
N TRP A 78 17.09 -2.27 3.87
CA TRP A 78 16.76 -3.17 4.97
C TRP A 78 17.98 -3.39 5.86
N VAL A 79 18.04 -2.70 6.97
CA VAL A 79 19.19 -2.67 7.89
C VAL A 79 18.82 -2.90 9.36
N MET A 80 17.51 -3.06 9.63
CA MET A 80 16.99 -3.32 10.96
C MET A 80 16.69 -4.79 11.18
N GLY A 81 16.67 -5.20 12.44
CA GLY A 81 16.46 -6.60 12.80
C GLY A 81 17.70 -7.48 12.60
N ASP A 82 17.54 -8.78 12.81
CA ASP A 82 18.61 -9.77 12.72
C ASP A 82 18.41 -10.70 11.53
N ALA A 83 19.08 -10.41 10.41
CA ALA A 83 19.01 -11.18 9.19
C ALA A 83 19.59 -12.61 9.32
N SER A 84 20.38 -12.92 10.35
CA SER A 84 20.91 -14.26 10.58
C SER A 84 19.81 -15.29 10.90
N GLN A 85 18.66 -14.82 11.37
CA GLN A 85 17.47 -15.67 11.59
C GLN A 85 16.86 -16.20 10.29
N TYR A 86 17.23 -15.63 9.16
CA TYR A 86 16.71 -15.96 7.83
C TYR A 86 17.83 -16.43 6.89
N PRO A 87 18.42 -17.62 7.07
CA PRO A 87 19.53 -18.12 6.24
C PRO A 87 19.14 -18.09 4.75
N PRO A 88 19.85 -17.34 3.88
CA PRO A 88 19.47 -17.15 2.49
C PRO A 88 19.25 -18.43 1.70
N GLY A 89 20.05 -19.46 1.97
CA GLY A 89 19.96 -20.78 1.32
C GLY A 89 18.69 -21.57 1.66
N LYS A 90 18.01 -21.25 2.76
CA LYS A 90 16.77 -21.92 3.20
C LYS A 90 15.50 -21.16 2.77
N LEU A 91 15.63 -19.95 2.21
CA LEU A 91 14.49 -19.15 1.83
C LEU A 91 13.82 -19.69 0.56
N LYS A 92 12.50 -19.76 0.57
CA LYS A 92 11.68 -19.99 -0.61
C LYS A 92 11.23 -18.64 -1.16
N LEU A 93 11.83 -18.20 -2.26
CA LEU A 93 11.47 -16.95 -2.90
C LEU A 93 10.13 -17.07 -3.65
N PRO A 94 9.33 -15.99 -3.70
CA PRO A 94 8.16 -15.92 -4.57
C PRO A 94 8.54 -16.02 -6.06
N PRO A 95 7.71 -16.65 -6.91
CA PRO A 95 8.05 -16.88 -8.32
C PRO A 95 8.12 -15.62 -9.19
N ASN A 96 7.63 -14.50 -8.69
CA ASN A 96 7.72 -13.18 -9.36
C ASN A 96 9.04 -12.45 -9.05
N ILE A 97 9.95 -13.06 -8.29
CA ILE A 97 11.25 -12.52 -7.90
C ILE A 97 12.36 -13.41 -8.48
N ALA A 98 13.39 -12.80 -9.06
CA ALA A 98 14.53 -13.53 -9.59
C ALA A 98 15.39 -14.09 -8.45
N ASP A 99 15.78 -15.36 -8.57
CA ASP A 99 16.56 -16.08 -7.57
C ASP A 99 18.05 -15.87 -7.81
N THR A 100 18.60 -14.79 -7.25
CA THR A 100 20.04 -14.51 -7.25
C THR A 100 20.57 -14.48 -5.82
N VAL A 101 21.88 -14.66 -5.65
CA VAL A 101 22.53 -14.56 -4.33
C VAL A 101 22.18 -13.23 -3.66
N ARG A 102 22.24 -12.13 -4.40
CA ARG A 102 21.90 -10.81 -3.88
C ARG A 102 20.43 -10.70 -3.47
N THR A 103 19.51 -11.21 -4.29
CA THR A 103 18.08 -11.21 -3.95
C THR A 103 17.81 -11.97 -2.66
N ARG A 104 18.45 -13.14 -2.47
CA ARG A 104 18.28 -13.94 -1.25
C ARG A 104 18.78 -13.21 -0.01
N GLN A 105 19.92 -12.50 -0.12
CA GLN A 105 20.46 -11.68 0.97
C GLN A 105 19.52 -10.53 1.32
N ASP A 106 19.05 -9.78 0.33
CA ASP A 106 18.13 -8.66 0.54
C ASP A 106 16.75 -9.15 1.04
N PHE A 107 16.30 -10.33 0.59
CA PHE A 107 15.05 -10.92 1.07
C PHE A 107 15.16 -11.37 2.54
N ALA A 108 16.31 -11.90 2.95
CA ALA A 108 16.59 -12.21 4.37
C ALA A 108 16.54 -10.93 5.23
N ALA A 109 17.18 -9.85 4.78
CA ALA A 109 17.17 -8.56 5.46
C ALA A 109 15.76 -7.96 5.53
N TYR A 110 14.97 -8.06 4.45
CA TYR A 110 13.58 -7.65 4.43
C TYR A 110 12.71 -8.39 5.45
N LEU A 111 12.88 -9.71 5.58
CA LEU A 111 12.18 -10.52 6.58
C LEU A 111 12.59 -10.15 8.00
N ALA A 112 13.87 -9.84 8.22
CA ALA A 112 14.36 -9.37 9.53
C ALA A 112 13.73 -8.03 9.93
N GLU A 113 13.56 -7.09 8.98
CA GLU A 113 12.86 -5.84 9.25
C GLU A 113 11.36 -6.03 9.53
N ILE A 114 10.72 -6.99 8.87
CA ILE A 114 9.32 -7.34 9.20
C ILE A 114 9.23 -7.84 10.65
N THR A 115 10.15 -8.70 11.07
CA THR A 115 10.19 -9.18 12.46
C THR A 115 10.46 -8.05 13.45
N TYR A 116 11.34 -7.12 13.09
CA TYR A 116 11.60 -5.93 13.90
C TYR A 116 10.35 -5.06 14.03
N MET A 117 9.65 -4.78 12.92
CA MET A 117 8.39 -4.05 12.92
C MET A 117 7.30 -4.77 13.74
N ASP A 118 7.19 -6.08 13.63
CA ASP A 118 6.25 -6.88 14.42
C ASP A 118 6.49 -6.71 15.93
N GLY A 119 7.77 -6.68 16.34
CA GLY A 119 8.16 -6.34 17.72
C GLY A 119 7.67 -4.94 18.14
N GLN A 120 7.86 -3.92 17.29
CA GLN A 120 7.36 -2.57 17.55
C GLN A 120 5.83 -2.56 17.72
N VAL A 121 5.09 -3.29 16.86
CA VAL A 121 3.64 -3.44 16.98
C VAL A 121 3.27 -4.08 18.31
N GLY A 122 3.97 -5.12 18.73
CA GLY A 122 3.77 -5.76 20.03
C GLY A 122 3.94 -4.79 21.20
N GLU A 123 4.96 -3.94 21.15
CA GLU A 123 5.20 -2.93 22.19
C GLU A 123 4.13 -1.82 22.21
N ILE A 124 3.66 -1.37 21.04
CA ILE A 124 2.54 -0.41 20.91
C ILE A 124 1.26 -1.00 21.52
N LEU A 125 0.97 -2.25 21.23
CA LEU A 125 -0.20 -2.94 21.80
C LEU A 125 -0.09 -3.08 23.32
N ARG A 126 1.12 -3.33 23.86
CA ARG A 126 1.35 -3.36 25.31
C ARG A 126 1.09 -1.99 25.95
N VAL A 127 1.54 -0.88 25.34
CA VAL A 127 1.23 0.48 25.84
C VAL A 127 -0.28 0.73 25.88
N LEU A 128 -1.01 0.28 24.87
CA LEU A 128 -2.47 0.39 24.84
C LEU A 128 -3.11 -0.45 25.96
N GLU A 129 -2.64 -1.67 26.20
CA GLU A 129 -3.14 -2.55 27.27
C GLU A 129 -2.90 -1.93 28.65
N GLU A 130 -1.66 -1.47 28.91
CA GLU A 130 -1.27 -0.80 30.17
C GLU A 130 -2.00 0.54 30.40
N SER A 131 -2.56 1.13 29.36
CA SER A 131 -3.39 2.33 29.49
C SER A 131 -4.81 2.05 30.00
N GLY A 132 -5.23 0.78 30.03
CA GLY A 132 -6.59 0.37 30.36
C GLY A 132 -7.63 0.63 29.25
N LYS A 133 -7.19 1.13 28.05
CA LYS A 133 -8.09 1.50 26.94
C LYS A 133 -8.28 0.41 25.89
N ALA A 134 -7.60 -0.73 25.99
CA ALA A 134 -7.57 -1.75 24.95
C ALA A 134 -8.96 -2.33 24.61
N LYS A 135 -9.86 -2.46 25.60
CA LYS A 135 -11.21 -2.97 25.39
C LYS A 135 -12.10 -2.01 24.60
N ASP A 136 -11.86 -0.69 24.75
CA ASP A 136 -12.66 0.36 24.11
C ASP A 136 -11.97 0.96 22.87
N THR A 137 -10.92 0.32 22.38
CA THR A 137 -10.15 0.80 21.22
C THR A 137 -10.22 -0.19 20.08
N LEU A 138 -10.69 0.28 18.91
CA LEU A 138 -10.50 -0.41 17.65
C LEU A 138 -9.03 -0.23 17.22
N VAL A 139 -8.30 -1.32 17.09
CA VAL A 139 -6.96 -1.36 16.49
C VAL A 139 -7.09 -1.86 15.05
N LEU A 140 -6.57 -1.09 14.10
CA LEU A 140 -6.39 -1.49 12.71
C LEU A 140 -4.90 -1.56 12.42
N PHE A 141 -4.41 -2.72 12.01
CA PHE A 141 -3.08 -2.88 11.44
C PHE A 141 -3.20 -3.03 9.94
N THR A 142 -2.38 -2.30 9.19
CA THR A 142 -2.32 -2.44 7.74
C THR A 142 -0.93 -2.07 7.22
N SER A 143 -0.52 -2.69 6.10
CA SER A 143 0.67 -2.26 5.37
C SER A 143 0.31 -1.20 4.33
N GLU A 144 1.27 -0.36 3.94
CA GLU A 144 1.03 0.72 2.98
C GLU A 144 0.86 0.15 1.55
N GLN A 145 1.71 -0.80 1.16
CA GLN A 145 1.80 -1.38 -0.18
C GLN A 145 2.67 -2.64 -0.15
N GLY A 146 2.96 -3.22 -1.35
CA GLY A 146 3.91 -4.33 -1.48
C GLY A 146 5.36 -3.93 -1.23
N SER A 147 6.23 -4.95 -1.11
CA SER A 147 7.67 -4.79 -0.89
C SER A 147 8.36 -4.01 -2.02
N GLN A 148 9.55 -3.48 -1.74
CA GLN A 148 10.31 -2.71 -2.74
C GLN A 148 11.19 -3.64 -3.63
N PHE A 149 10.69 -4.82 -3.97
CA PHE A 149 11.26 -5.65 -5.03
C PHE A 149 10.58 -5.34 -6.38
N PRO A 150 11.29 -5.52 -7.53
CA PRO A 150 10.68 -5.39 -8.85
C PRO A 150 9.47 -6.33 -8.98
N GLY A 151 8.36 -5.80 -9.48
CA GLY A 151 7.10 -6.55 -9.58
C GLY A 151 6.21 -6.46 -8.33
N CYS A 152 6.57 -5.64 -7.34
CA CYS A 152 5.77 -5.35 -6.16
C CYS A 152 5.41 -3.86 -6.12
N LYS A 153 6.00 -3.06 -5.22
CA LYS A 153 5.79 -1.60 -5.14
C LYS A 153 5.88 -0.95 -6.53
N TRP A 154 5.10 0.12 -6.76
CA TRP A 154 4.95 0.82 -8.04
C TRP A 154 4.34 -0.02 -9.17
N THR A 155 3.65 -1.09 -8.84
CA THR A 155 2.89 -1.87 -9.81
C THR A 155 1.43 -2.01 -9.38
N ASN A 156 0.56 -2.38 -10.34
CA ASN A 156 -0.83 -2.69 -10.06
C ASN A 156 -1.09 -4.21 -10.01
N TRP A 157 -0.03 -5.01 -9.92
CA TRP A 157 -0.14 -6.43 -9.59
C TRP A 157 -0.55 -6.63 -8.14
N ASP A 158 -1.10 -7.78 -7.81
CA ASP A 158 -1.54 -8.10 -6.44
C ASP A 158 -0.42 -7.89 -5.42
N THR A 159 0.78 -8.32 -5.75
CA THR A 159 2.00 -8.11 -4.95
C THR A 159 2.37 -6.65 -4.70
N GLY A 160 1.81 -5.71 -5.46
CA GLY A 160 2.04 -4.27 -5.29
C GLY A 160 0.94 -3.56 -4.52
N VAL A 161 -0.31 -4.00 -4.67
CA VAL A 161 -1.49 -3.25 -4.18
C VAL A 161 -2.36 -3.99 -3.16
N HIS A 162 -2.20 -5.31 -3.02
CA HIS A 162 -2.92 -6.07 -2.02
C HIS A 162 -2.17 -6.04 -0.69
N THR A 163 -2.71 -5.32 0.28
CA THR A 163 -2.11 -5.11 1.60
C THR A 163 -2.85 -5.91 2.67
N GLY A 164 -2.14 -6.28 3.73
CA GLY A 164 -2.77 -6.88 4.89
C GLY A 164 -3.65 -5.89 5.62
N LEU A 165 -4.80 -6.35 6.12
CA LEU A 165 -5.67 -5.59 7.03
C LEU A 165 -6.11 -6.50 8.17
N ILE A 166 -5.77 -6.13 9.40
CA ILE A 166 -6.17 -6.85 10.61
C ILE A 166 -6.89 -5.86 11.52
N ALA A 167 -8.05 -6.27 12.03
CA ALA A 167 -8.84 -5.49 12.96
C ALA A 167 -8.99 -6.23 14.29
N ARG A 168 -8.81 -5.51 15.41
CA ARG A 168 -9.01 -6.01 16.77
C ARG A 168 -9.86 -5.02 17.56
N TRP A 169 -11.00 -5.48 18.07
CA TRP A 169 -11.81 -4.74 19.02
C TRP A 169 -12.47 -5.72 19.99
N PRO A 170 -11.88 -5.91 21.17
CA PRO A 170 -12.39 -6.91 22.11
C PRO A 170 -13.86 -6.68 22.48
N GLY A 171 -14.66 -7.73 22.42
CA GLY A 171 -16.10 -7.65 22.69
C GLY A 171 -16.98 -7.03 21.58
N ARG A 172 -16.38 -6.53 20.49
CA ARG A 172 -17.09 -5.96 19.35
C ARG A 172 -16.84 -6.72 18.06
N ILE A 173 -15.60 -7.14 17.83
CA ILE A 173 -15.21 -7.94 16.66
C ILE A 173 -14.93 -9.37 17.12
N THR A 174 -15.54 -10.35 16.47
CA THR A 174 -15.31 -11.77 16.74
C THR A 174 -13.88 -12.16 16.45
N ALA A 175 -13.19 -12.73 17.43
CA ALA A 175 -11.81 -13.18 17.28
C ALA A 175 -11.70 -14.33 16.25
N GLY A 176 -10.62 -14.32 15.45
CA GLY A 176 -10.32 -15.36 14.46
C GLY A 176 -11.18 -15.31 13.20
N ARG A 177 -12.12 -14.38 13.07
CA ARG A 177 -12.91 -14.21 11.85
C ARG A 177 -12.04 -13.76 10.68
N ARG A 178 -12.28 -14.33 9.52
CA ARG A 178 -11.70 -13.91 8.23
C ARG A 178 -12.83 -13.56 7.27
N THR A 179 -12.57 -12.63 6.34
CA THR A 179 -13.52 -12.23 5.32
C THR A 179 -12.77 -11.92 4.01
N ASP A 180 -13.41 -12.24 2.89
CA ASP A 180 -12.95 -11.90 1.54
C ASP A 180 -13.64 -10.63 1.01
N ALA A 181 -14.26 -9.85 1.88
CA ALA A 181 -14.89 -8.59 1.51
C ALA A 181 -13.86 -7.64 0.89
N VAL A 182 -14.14 -7.16 -0.31
CA VAL A 182 -13.28 -6.22 -1.02
C VAL A 182 -13.38 -4.84 -0.37
N VAL A 183 -12.28 -4.35 0.19
CA VAL A 183 -12.16 -3.01 0.81
C VAL A 183 -11.00 -2.24 0.21
N GLN A 184 -11.02 -0.91 0.32
CA GLN A 184 -9.94 -0.03 -0.12
C GLN A 184 -9.56 0.95 0.99
N TYR A 185 -8.37 1.56 0.89
CA TYR A 185 -7.95 2.60 1.84
C TYR A 185 -8.90 3.79 1.92
N ALA A 186 -9.55 4.16 0.80
CA ALA A 186 -10.57 5.20 0.79
C ALA A 186 -11.73 4.91 1.75
N ASP A 187 -11.98 3.64 2.09
CA ASP A 187 -13.04 3.19 2.99
C ASP A 187 -12.71 3.37 4.48
N ILE A 188 -11.43 3.55 4.84
CA ILE A 188 -11.01 3.62 6.24
C ILE A 188 -11.61 4.84 6.94
N LEU A 189 -11.50 6.04 6.35
CA LEU A 189 -12.01 7.26 6.97
C LEU A 189 -13.52 7.23 7.22
N PRO A 190 -14.38 6.92 6.23
CA PRO A 190 -15.81 6.80 6.47
C PRO A 190 -16.16 5.68 7.47
N THR A 191 -15.37 4.60 7.53
CA THR A 191 -15.56 3.54 8.54
C THR A 191 -15.27 4.04 9.95
N LEU A 192 -14.14 4.70 10.15
CA LEU A 192 -13.78 5.27 11.45
C LEU A 192 -14.79 6.33 11.89
N LEU A 193 -15.26 7.16 10.96
CA LEU A 193 -16.27 8.17 11.23
C LEU A 193 -17.60 7.56 11.65
N ALA A 194 -18.08 6.54 10.93
CA ALA A 194 -19.31 5.81 11.28
C ALA A 194 -19.20 5.16 12.67
N LEU A 195 -18.09 4.49 12.96
CA LEU A 195 -17.85 3.85 14.26
C LEU A 195 -17.70 4.86 15.40
N ALA A 196 -17.29 6.08 15.11
CA ALA A 196 -17.22 7.21 16.04
C ALA A 196 -18.56 7.91 16.24
N GLY A 197 -19.64 7.48 15.58
CA GLY A 197 -20.96 8.09 15.66
C GLY A 197 -21.13 9.34 14.81
N GLY A 198 -20.24 9.59 13.83
CA GLY A 198 -20.31 10.72 12.92
C GLY A 198 -21.21 10.43 11.71
N ASP A 199 -21.69 11.51 11.10
CA ASP A 199 -22.49 11.44 9.87
C ASP A 199 -21.57 11.24 8.66
N VAL A 200 -21.72 10.11 7.96
CA VAL A 200 -21.01 9.79 6.72
C VAL A 200 -21.77 10.26 5.46
N SER A 201 -23.05 10.60 5.59
CA SER A 201 -23.90 11.02 4.45
C SER A 201 -23.66 12.45 4.00
N GLY A 202 -23.21 13.31 4.91
CA GLY A 202 -22.99 14.74 4.66
C GLY A 202 -21.76 15.08 3.82
N HIS A 203 -20.98 14.06 3.38
CA HIS A 203 -19.73 14.26 2.65
C HIS A 203 -19.64 13.36 1.42
N SER A 204 -19.04 13.89 0.35
CA SER A 204 -18.68 13.11 -0.83
C SER A 204 -17.33 12.42 -0.59
N TYR A 205 -17.36 11.15 -0.21
CA TYR A 205 -16.17 10.29 -0.11
C TYR A 205 -16.03 9.41 -1.34
N ASP A 206 -14.80 9.13 -1.76
CA ASP A 206 -14.52 8.08 -2.75
C ASP A 206 -14.70 6.67 -2.16
N GLY A 207 -14.60 6.57 -0.84
CA GLY A 207 -14.83 5.37 -0.06
C GLY A 207 -16.20 5.34 0.61
N ARG A 208 -16.54 4.19 1.18
CA ARG A 208 -17.73 3.99 2.02
C ARG A 208 -17.40 3.16 3.24
N SER A 209 -18.19 3.27 4.30
CA SER A 209 -17.97 2.53 5.53
C SER A 209 -18.11 1.02 5.33
N PHE A 210 -17.15 0.24 5.84
CA PHE A 210 -17.24 -1.21 5.98
C PHE A 210 -17.38 -1.66 7.45
N ALA A 211 -17.93 -0.78 8.28
CA ALA A 211 -18.15 -1.05 9.70
C ALA A 211 -18.98 -2.33 9.93
N GLU A 212 -20.02 -2.56 9.12
CA GLU A 212 -20.87 -3.75 9.18
C GLU A 212 -20.09 -5.04 8.92
N VAL A 213 -19.12 -5.00 8.00
CA VAL A 213 -18.21 -6.13 7.76
C VAL A 213 -17.31 -6.36 8.98
N LEU A 214 -16.73 -5.30 9.56
CA LEU A 214 -15.90 -5.43 10.75
C LEU A 214 -16.66 -6.03 11.92
N LEU A 215 -17.92 -5.62 12.13
CA LEU A 215 -18.78 -6.08 13.22
C LEU A 215 -19.42 -7.44 12.93
N GLY A 216 -19.20 -8.03 11.76
CA GLY A 216 -19.74 -9.34 11.40
C GLY A 216 -21.22 -9.34 11.02
N GLN A 217 -21.78 -8.19 10.69
CA GLN A 217 -23.17 -8.01 10.27
C GLN A 217 -23.34 -8.27 8.77
N GLU A 218 -22.26 -8.01 7.98
CA GLU A 218 -22.22 -8.25 6.54
C GLU A 218 -20.95 -9.03 6.16
N ASP A 219 -21.03 -9.81 5.08
CA ASP A 219 -19.90 -10.58 4.54
C ASP A 219 -19.29 -9.90 3.30
N LYS A 220 -20.01 -8.95 2.70
CA LYS A 220 -19.59 -8.24 1.48
C LYS A 220 -19.59 -6.74 1.70
N HIS A 221 -18.75 -6.03 0.92
CA HIS A 221 -18.70 -4.58 0.99
C HIS A 221 -18.85 -3.97 -0.41
N ARG A 222 -17.85 -4.06 -1.25
CA ARG A 222 -17.87 -3.52 -2.61
C ARG A 222 -17.68 -4.60 -3.66
N LYS A 223 -18.26 -4.37 -4.84
CA LYS A 223 -18.12 -5.29 -5.97
C LYS A 223 -16.72 -5.23 -6.58
N TYR A 224 -16.09 -4.05 -6.58
CA TYR A 224 -14.80 -3.80 -7.21
C TYR A 224 -13.92 -2.93 -6.33
N ALA A 225 -12.61 -3.20 -6.37
CA ALA A 225 -11.58 -2.26 -5.97
C ALA A 225 -10.79 -1.83 -7.20
N TYR A 226 -10.37 -0.56 -7.21
CA TYR A 226 -9.67 0.06 -8.34
C TYR A 226 -8.31 0.56 -7.90
N GLY A 227 -7.36 0.56 -8.85
CA GLY A 227 -6.04 1.12 -8.62
C GLY A 227 -5.52 1.82 -9.88
N LEU A 228 -4.65 2.77 -9.66
CA LEU A 228 -3.94 3.46 -10.73
C LEU A 228 -2.48 3.69 -10.33
N HIS A 229 -1.61 3.72 -11.33
CA HIS A 229 -0.23 4.13 -11.19
C HIS A 229 0.21 4.83 -12.46
N ASN A 230 0.89 5.95 -12.33
CA ASN A 230 1.27 6.79 -13.47
C ASN A 230 2.77 6.79 -13.73
N ASN A 231 3.57 6.24 -12.82
CA ASN A 231 5.03 6.13 -12.86
C ASN A 231 5.80 7.46 -12.79
N ILE A 232 5.13 8.60 -12.70
CA ILE A 232 5.77 9.91 -12.53
C ILE A 232 5.64 10.34 -11.07
N PRO A 233 6.72 10.76 -10.41
CA PRO A 233 8.07 11.09 -10.90
C PRO A 233 9.11 9.96 -10.84
N GLU A 234 8.70 8.72 -10.57
CA GLU A 234 9.59 7.57 -10.34
C GLU A 234 10.30 7.11 -11.62
N GLY A 235 9.73 7.43 -12.79
CA GLY A 235 10.29 7.12 -14.10
C GLY A 235 9.57 7.85 -15.22
N PRO A 236 9.81 7.48 -16.48
CA PRO A 236 9.01 7.91 -17.62
C PRO A 236 7.53 7.55 -17.41
N ARG A 237 6.63 8.32 -18.01
CA ARG A 237 5.20 8.05 -17.92
C ARG A 237 4.90 6.61 -18.35
N TYR A 238 4.15 5.92 -17.52
CA TYR A 238 3.65 4.59 -17.81
C TYR A 238 2.34 4.37 -17.06
N PRO A 239 1.24 4.93 -17.59
CA PRO A 239 -0.04 4.92 -16.90
C PRO A 239 -0.67 3.54 -16.93
N VAL A 240 -1.05 3.05 -15.76
CA VAL A 240 -1.68 1.75 -15.54
C VAL A 240 -2.98 1.94 -14.76
N ARG A 241 -4.01 1.22 -15.15
CA ARG A 241 -5.29 1.16 -14.43
C ARG A 241 -5.63 -0.29 -14.12
N THR A 242 -6.23 -0.53 -12.98
CA THR A 242 -6.62 -1.89 -12.57
C THR A 242 -7.96 -1.92 -11.86
N VAL A 243 -8.62 -3.05 -11.97
CA VAL A 243 -9.82 -3.39 -11.24
C VAL A 243 -9.73 -4.84 -10.75
N THR A 244 -10.21 -5.08 -9.55
CA THR A 244 -10.39 -6.45 -9.01
C THR A 244 -11.77 -6.59 -8.37
N ASP A 245 -12.32 -7.80 -8.45
CA ASP A 245 -13.52 -8.21 -7.71
C ASP A 245 -13.20 -9.10 -6.50
N GLY A 246 -11.89 -9.22 -6.17
CA GLY A 246 -11.38 -10.07 -5.10
C GLY A 246 -10.90 -11.44 -5.60
N GLU A 247 -11.46 -11.97 -6.68
CA GLU A 247 -11.09 -13.26 -7.28
C GLU A 247 -10.25 -13.07 -8.55
N TRP A 248 -10.64 -12.10 -9.38
CA TRP A 248 -9.96 -11.77 -10.63
C TRP A 248 -9.43 -10.35 -10.60
N ARG A 249 -8.26 -10.14 -11.21
CA ARG A 249 -7.67 -8.83 -11.46
C ARG A 249 -7.49 -8.59 -12.94
N TYR A 250 -8.02 -7.47 -13.41
CA TYR A 250 -7.77 -6.95 -14.76
C TYR A 250 -6.88 -5.71 -14.67
N ILE A 251 -5.84 -5.67 -15.50
CA ILE A 251 -4.90 -4.54 -15.58
C ILE A 251 -4.86 -4.07 -17.03
N ARG A 252 -4.93 -2.75 -17.22
CA ARG A 252 -4.78 -2.08 -18.51
C ARG A 252 -3.57 -1.18 -18.48
N ASN A 253 -2.61 -1.44 -19.37
CA ASN A 253 -1.48 -0.56 -19.63
C ASN A 253 -1.86 0.37 -20.77
N LEU A 254 -1.83 1.67 -20.54
CA LEU A 254 -2.33 2.68 -21.49
C LEU A 254 -1.28 3.10 -22.52
N LEU A 255 -0.02 2.70 -22.33
CA LEU A 255 1.12 2.88 -23.24
C LEU A 255 1.92 1.57 -23.31
N PRO A 256 1.34 0.47 -23.86
CA PRO A 256 1.97 -0.85 -23.83
C PRO A 256 3.20 -0.97 -24.75
N GLU A 257 3.36 -0.05 -25.70
CA GLU A 257 4.53 0.07 -26.58
C GLU A 257 5.79 0.58 -25.85
N GLU A 258 5.60 1.28 -24.73
CA GLU A 258 6.67 1.84 -23.93
C GLU A 258 7.34 0.79 -23.04
N ILE A 259 8.55 1.07 -22.60
CA ILE A 259 9.27 0.27 -21.61
C ILE A 259 9.00 0.86 -20.23
N TYR A 260 8.53 0.03 -19.31
CA TYR A 260 8.42 0.43 -17.92
C TYR A 260 9.80 0.56 -17.27
N ILE A 261 10.09 1.73 -16.77
CA ILE A 261 11.34 2.04 -16.06
C ILE A 261 10.98 2.72 -14.73
N GLU A 262 11.44 2.13 -13.63
CA GLU A 262 11.33 2.72 -12.31
C GLU A 262 12.75 2.98 -11.77
N LYS A 263 13.08 4.26 -11.59
CA LYS A 263 14.47 4.72 -11.32
C LYS A 263 15.02 4.24 -9.97
N HIS A 264 14.17 4.06 -8.96
CA HIS A 264 14.62 3.64 -7.63
C HIS A 264 15.00 2.16 -7.57
N LEU A 265 14.47 1.35 -8.50
CA LEU A 265 14.79 -0.08 -8.61
C LEU A 265 15.81 -0.36 -9.71
N MET A 266 15.71 0.34 -10.84
CA MET A 266 16.45 0.04 -12.07
C MET A 266 17.54 1.09 -12.36
N GLY A 267 17.41 2.30 -11.81
CA GLY A 267 18.26 3.41 -12.13
C GLY A 267 19.53 3.48 -11.32
N MET A 268 20.36 4.45 -11.68
CA MET A 268 21.57 4.84 -10.96
C MET A 268 21.40 6.21 -10.35
N LYS A 269 21.97 6.42 -9.17
CA LYS A 269 22.15 7.77 -8.63
C LYS A 269 23.15 8.55 -9.46
N GLY A 270 23.14 9.88 -9.34
CA GLY A 270 24.10 10.76 -10.00
C GLY A 270 25.58 10.44 -9.71
N THR A 271 25.86 9.65 -8.69
CA THR A 271 27.19 9.10 -8.36
C THR A 271 27.58 7.87 -9.17
N GLY A 272 26.72 7.38 -10.08
CA GLY A 272 26.94 6.12 -10.80
C GLY A 272 26.65 4.85 -10.01
N VAL A 273 26.21 4.98 -8.76
CA VAL A 273 25.88 3.82 -7.90
C VAL A 273 24.41 3.44 -8.09
N LEU A 274 24.15 2.15 -8.32
CA LEU A 274 22.81 1.61 -8.38
C LEU A 274 22.12 1.79 -7.02
N ASN A 275 20.90 2.28 -7.02
CA ASN A 275 20.10 2.42 -5.81
C ASN A 275 19.82 1.06 -5.15
N ASN A 276 19.53 0.06 -6.00
CA ASN A 276 19.24 -1.31 -5.59
C ASN A 276 20.04 -2.26 -6.48
N PRO A 277 21.22 -2.70 -6.06
CA PRO A 277 22.12 -3.48 -6.89
C PRO A 277 21.58 -4.86 -7.31
N TYR A 278 20.52 -5.36 -6.69
CA TYR A 278 19.91 -6.63 -7.09
C TYR A 278 19.33 -6.58 -8.51
N TRP A 279 18.83 -5.44 -9.01
CA TRP A 279 18.33 -5.36 -10.39
C TRP A 279 19.43 -5.69 -11.41
N ALA A 280 20.64 -5.19 -11.22
CA ALA A 280 21.77 -5.55 -12.09
C ALA A 280 22.07 -7.05 -12.05
N THR A 281 21.90 -7.69 -10.90
CA THR A 281 22.07 -9.16 -10.80
C THR A 281 20.96 -9.91 -11.55
N TRP A 282 19.73 -9.38 -11.55
CA TRP A 282 18.62 -9.95 -12.32
C TRP A 282 18.86 -9.87 -13.82
N VAL A 283 19.26 -8.68 -14.31
CA VAL A 283 19.58 -8.48 -15.73
C VAL A 283 20.67 -9.41 -16.18
N ARG A 284 21.77 -9.52 -15.42
CA ARG A 284 22.87 -10.42 -15.75
C ARG A 284 22.45 -11.90 -15.75
N ASP A 285 21.73 -12.33 -14.72
CA ASP A 285 21.25 -13.71 -14.60
C ASP A 285 20.27 -14.10 -15.69
N SER A 286 19.47 -13.12 -16.18
CA SER A 286 18.49 -13.34 -17.24
C SER A 286 19.07 -13.82 -18.56
N TRP A 287 20.38 -13.66 -18.79
CA TRP A 287 21.06 -14.13 -20.01
C TRP A 287 21.16 -15.66 -20.08
N ASN A 288 21.19 -16.33 -18.90
CA ASN A 288 21.38 -17.78 -18.81
C ASN A 288 20.25 -18.48 -18.04
N ASN A 289 19.35 -17.73 -17.42
CA ASN A 289 18.27 -18.27 -16.60
C ASN A 289 16.90 -17.90 -17.18
N PRO A 290 16.16 -18.87 -17.78
CA PRO A 290 14.87 -18.61 -18.39
C PRO A 290 13.81 -18.06 -17.44
N HIS A 291 13.83 -18.45 -16.18
CA HIS A 291 12.91 -17.90 -15.17
C HIS A 291 13.21 -16.41 -14.93
N THR A 292 14.45 -16.06 -14.67
CA THR A 292 14.87 -14.68 -14.47
C THR A 292 14.59 -13.83 -15.71
N TYR A 293 14.85 -14.38 -16.92
CA TYR A 293 14.47 -13.69 -18.17
C TYR A 293 12.97 -13.39 -18.24
N LYS A 294 12.12 -14.36 -17.90
CA LYS A 294 10.66 -14.17 -17.86
C LYS A 294 10.27 -13.07 -16.88
N VAL A 295 10.86 -13.06 -15.67
CA VAL A 295 10.57 -12.07 -14.61
C VAL A 295 11.02 -10.66 -15.02
N VAL A 296 12.25 -10.52 -15.53
CA VAL A 296 12.80 -9.23 -16.01
C VAL A 296 11.97 -8.69 -17.16
N ARG A 297 11.69 -9.52 -18.17
CA ARG A 297 10.89 -9.12 -19.33
C ARG A 297 9.48 -8.70 -18.94
N ARG A 298 8.81 -9.48 -18.06
CA ARG A 298 7.47 -9.17 -17.54
C ARG A 298 7.44 -7.82 -16.85
N TYR A 299 8.48 -7.48 -16.10
CA TYR A 299 8.55 -6.23 -15.37
C TYR A 299 8.68 -5.02 -16.31
N MET A 300 9.53 -5.12 -17.34
CA MET A 300 9.84 -4.04 -18.25
C MET A 300 8.84 -3.88 -19.39
N ARG A 301 8.35 -5.00 -19.95
CA ARG A 301 7.44 -5.01 -21.11
C ARG A 301 6.12 -5.67 -20.73
N ARG A 302 5.11 -4.84 -20.62
CA ARG A 302 3.79 -5.26 -20.17
C ARG A 302 2.80 -5.20 -21.33
N PRO A 303 2.00 -6.25 -21.59
CA PRO A 303 1.00 -6.22 -22.65
C PRO A 303 -0.09 -5.17 -22.32
N ALA A 304 -0.84 -4.74 -23.34
CA ALA A 304 -1.93 -3.78 -23.19
C ALA A 304 -2.97 -4.22 -22.13
N GLU A 305 -3.27 -5.52 -22.12
CA GLU A 305 -4.23 -6.10 -21.19
C GLU A 305 -3.63 -7.29 -20.44
N GLN A 306 -3.95 -7.37 -19.16
CA GLN A 306 -3.61 -8.50 -18.32
C GLN A 306 -4.85 -8.91 -17.52
N LEU A 307 -5.05 -10.22 -17.38
CA LEU A 307 -6.12 -10.80 -16.57
C LEU A 307 -5.56 -11.96 -15.77
N TYR A 308 -5.78 -11.93 -14.47
CA TYR A 308 -5.27 -12.94 -13.54
C TYR A 308 -6.37 -13.45 -12.63
N HIS A 309 -6.36 -14.76 -12.37
CA HIS A 309 -7.18 -15.39 -11.32
C HIS A 309 -6.39 -15.42 -10.02
N THR A 310 -6.49 -14.37 -9.22
CA THR A 310 -5.61 -14.14 -8.06
C THR A 310 -5.71 -15.22 -6.98
N ALA A 311 -6.87 -15.87 -6.86
CA ALA A 311 -7.05 -16.99 -5.93
C ALA A 311 -6.19 -18.22 -6.28
N HIS A 312 -5.91 -18.46 -7.57
CA HIS A 312 -5.11 -19.59 -8.04
C HIS A 312 -3.72 -19.20 -8.52
N ASP A 313 -3.52 -17.95 -8.90
CA ASP A 313 -2.25 -17.38 -9.35
C ASP A 313 -1.92 -16.11 -8.53
N ARG A 314 -1.68 -16.31 -7.24
CA ARG A 314 -1.39 -15.24 -6.28
C ARG A 314 -0.28 -14.28 -6.71
N TYR A 315 0.66 -14.75 -7.54
CA TYR A 315 1.77 -13.95 -8.03
C TYR A 315 1.56 -13.44 -9.46
N GLU A 316 0.38 -13.71 -10.03
CA GLU A 316 -0.04 -13.21 -11.34
C GLU A 316 0.97 -13.50 -12.47
N MET A 317 1.50 -14.74 -12.48
CA MET A 317 2.49 -15.17 -13.45
C MET A 317 1.91 -15.68 -14.76
N ASN A 318 0.60 -15.94 -14.80
CA ASN A 318 -0.11 -16.48 -15.97
C ASN A 318 -1.20 -15.50 -16.45
N ASN A 319 -0.84 -14.65 -17.42
CA ASN A 319 -1.79 -13.71 -18.02
C ASN A 319 -2.80 -14.44 -18.91
N ARG A 320 -4.07 -14.39 -18.55
CA ARG A 320 -5.19 -15.02 -19.25
C ARG A 320 -6.03 -14.05 -20.11
N ALA A 321 -5.54 -12.83 -20.37
CA ALA A 321 -6.31 -11.83 -21.11
C ALA A 321 -6.66 -12.24 -22.57
N GLY A 322 -5.87 -13.15 -23.16
CA GLY A 322 -6.13 -13.73 -24.49
C GLY A 322 -6.89 -15.06 -24.48
N ASP A 323 -7.26 -15.57 -23.32
CA ASP A 323 -7.92 -16.86 -23.17
C ASP A 323 -9.45 -16.72 -23.43
N PRO A 324 -10.01 -17.42 -24.44
CA PRO A 324 -11.43 -17.35 -24.77
C PRO A 324 -12.34 -17.83 -23.64
N ASP A 325 -11.91 -18.78 -22.80
CA ASP A 325 -12.70 -19.34 -21.71
C ASP A 325 -13.05 -18.31 -20.63
N VAL A 326 -12.26 -17.24 -20.51
CA VAL A 326 -12.46 -16.17 -19.54
C VAL A 326 -12.79 -14.81 -20.18
N ALA A 327 -13.16 -14.80 -21.48
CA ALA A 327 -13.48 -13.59 -22.22
C ALA A 327 -14.64 -12.79 -21.57
N ALA A 328 -15.66 -13.46 -21.06
CA ALA A 328 -16.77 -12.83 -20.34
C ALA A 328 -16.33 -12.14 -19.04
N ILE A 329 -15.39 -12.74 -18.31
CA ILE A 329 -14.81 -12.17 -17.09
C ILE A 329 -14.00 -10.91 -17.44
N LYS A 330 -13.15 -11.00 -18.47
CA LYS A 330 -12.40 -9.86 -18.99
C LYS A 330 -13.32 -8.70 -19.38
N ALA A 331 -14.36 -8.97 -20.18
CA ALA A 331 -15.32 -7.96 -20.62
C ALA A 331 -16.05 -7.29 -19.43
N ARG A 332 -16.44 -8.07 -18.41
CA ARG A 332 -17.09 -7.57 -17.21
C ARG A 332 -16.17 -6.64 -16.40
N LEU A 333 -14.92 -7.04 -16.18
CA LEU A 333 -13.96 -6.24 -15.43
C LEU A 333 -13.50 -5.00 -16.20
N SER A 334 -13.16 -5.13 -17.49
CA SER A 334 -12.77 -3.98 -18.30
C SER A 334 -13.90 -2.95 -18.40
N GLY A 335 -15.15 -3.39 -18.61
CA GLY A 335 -16.31 -2.50 -18.59
C GLY A 335 -16.55 -1.84 -17.20
N GLY A 336 -16.22 -2.54 -16.11
CA GLY A 336 -16.21 -1.97 -14.77
C GLY A 336 -15.18 -0.86 -14.62
N LEU A 337 -13.98 -1.10 -15.14
CA LEU A 337 -12.89 -0.12 -15.16
C LEU A 337 -13.24 1.12 -15.99
N ASP A 338 -13.83 0.94 -17.18
CA ASP A 338 -14.24 2.04 -18.04
C ASP A 338 -15.26 2.96 -17.35
N ARG A 339 -16.25 2.37 -16.69
CA ARG A 339 -17.23 3.16 -15.91
C ARG A 339 -16.59 3.95 -14.78
N TRP A 340 -15.65 3.34 -14.07
CA TRP A 340 -14.94 4.00 -12.99
C TRP A 340 -14.06 5.13 -13.51
N MET A 341 -13.25 4.92 -14.56
CA MET A 341 -12.43 5.95 -15.18
C MET A 341 -13.29 7.14 -15.62
N LYS A 342 -14.43 6.86 -16.28
CA LYS A 342 -15.39 7.91 -16.69
C LYS A 342 -15.95 8.67 -15.49
N ALA A 343 -16.34 7.99 -14.42
CA ALA A 343 -16.90 8.62 -13.22
C ALA A 343 -15.87 9.48 -12.48
N GLN A 344 -14.58 9.11 -12.54
CA GLN A 344 -13.48 9.87 -11.96
C GLN A 344 -12.97 11.01 -12.87
N GLY A 345 -13.50 11.14 -14.09
CA GLY A 345 -12.96 12.09 -15.06
C GLY A 345 -11.53 11.78 -15.48
N ASP A 346 -11.13 10.50 -15.40
CA ASP A 346 -9.77 10.04 -15.75
C ASP A 346 -9.61 10.01 -17.28
N PRO A 347 -8.83 10.90 -17.90
CA PRO A 347 -8.59 10.90 -19.35
C PRO A 347 -7.55 9.86 -19.78
N GLY A 348 -7.02 9.07 -18.87
CA GLY A 348 -6.01 8.06 -19.13
C GLY A 348 -4.61 8.63 -19.40
N ALA A 349 -3.94 8.15 -20.45
CA ALA A 349 -2.55 8.49 -20.77
C ALA A 349 -2.22 10.00 -20.87
N PRO A 350 -3.08 10.90 -21.36
CA PRO A 350 -2.78 12.33 -21.46
C PRO A 350 -2.44 13.02 -20.14
N GLN A 351 -2.94 12.52 -18.99
CA GLN A 351 -2.66 13.10 -17.67
C GLN A 351 -1.23 12.88 -17.19
N ASP A 352 -0.59 11.83 -17.68
CA ASP A 352 0.67 11.34 -17.13
C ASP A 352 1.86 11.91 -17.91
N THR A 353 2.14 13.19 -17.71
CA THR A 353 3.30 13.87 -18.32
C THR A 353 4.15 14.55 -17.26
N HIS A 354 5.45 14.70 -17.51
CA HIS A 354 6.31 15.48 -16.63
C HIS A 354 5.80 16.91 -16.43
N ARG A 355 5.24 17.52 -17.48
CA ARG A 355 4.63 18.84 -17.40
C ARG A 355 3.44 18.87 -16.46
N ALA A 356 2.55 17.86 -16.53
CA ALA A 356 1.39 17.74 -15.62
C ALA A 356 1.85 17.56 -14.17
N HIS A 357 2.84 16.72 -13.95
CA HIS A 357 3.42 16.50 -12.62
C HIS A 357 4.05 17.78 -12.05
N GLN A 358 4.86 18.49 -12.83
CA GLN A 358 5.47 19.75 -12.42
C GLN A 358 4.41 20.80 -12.09
N ALA A 359 3.40 20.97 -12.96
CA ALA A 359 2.31 21.90 -12.74
C ALA A 359 1.52 21.59 -11.46
N ALA A 360 1.24 20.30 -11.18
CA ALA A 360 0.59 19.89 -9.94
C ALA A 360 1.43 20.25 -8.70
N ARG A 361 2.75 20.11 -8.75
CA ARG A 361 3.66 20.52 -7.67
C ARG A 361 3.67 22.04 -7.43
N GLU A 362 3.45 22.83 -8.48
CA GLU A 362 3.35 24.28 -8.45
C GLU A 362 1.93 24.77 -8.10
N GLY A 363 0.98 23.87 -7.84
CA GLY A 363 -0.41 24.18 -7.58
C GLY A 363 -1.19 24.63 -8.83
N LYS A 364 -0.68 24.34 -10.02
CA LYS A 364 -1.30 24.64 -11.31
C LYS A 364 -2.03 23.43 -11.85
N HIS A 365 -3.26 23.60 -12.34
CA HIS A 365 -3.99 22.55 -13.03
C HIS A 365 -3.83 22.69 -14.53
N LEU A 366 -3.25 21.70 -15.20
CA LEU A 366 -3.06 21.69 -16.66
C LEU A 366 -4.28 21.16 -17.42
N TYR A 367 -5.08 20.34 -16.79
CA TYR A 367 -6.28 19.78 -17.40
C TYR A 367 -7.47 20.51 -16.77
N GLY A 368 -8.06 21.37 -17.59
CA GLY A 368 -9.11 22.27 -17.19
C GLY A 368 -10.30 21.59 -16.55
N VAL A 369 -10.18 21.33 -15.28
CA VAL A 369 -11.31 21.44 -14.41
C VAL A 369 -11.51 22.94 -14.25
N LYS A 370 -12.45 23.47 -15.03
CA LYS A 370 -12.95 24.82 -14.82
C LYS A 370 -13.57 24.93 -13.44
#